data_4f67b49d1b909acb3cd6663c82c243e7
#
_entry.id   4f67b49d1b909acb3cd6663c82c243e7
#
_cell.length_a   1.000
_cell.length_b   1.000
_cell.length_c   1.000
_cell.angle_alpha   90.00
_cell.angle_beta   90.00
_cell.angle_gamma   90.00
#
_symmetry.space_group_name_H-M   'P 1'
#
loop_
_entity.id
_entity.type
_entity.pdbx_description
1 polymer ?
#
loop_
_entity_poly.entity_id
_entity_poly.type
_entity_poly.pdbx_seq_one_letter_code
_entity_poly.pdbx_strand_id
1 'polypeptide(L)'
;MKKSFLAWYLFLVFFLFSCAAIEIKEDIFLKKGKFSLASNSEYFSGTINVSEVEKRIQLNLDSLSKDFKISFKDEEIKTNFKYENVIKESDFKLFLKWFFFKCTNIECQNFALQNLKLKKQSSNKSGLIIQGNFQNFRLSMKLNDI
;
A
#
# COMPACT_ATOMS: atom_id res chain seq x y z
N MET A 1 -19.37 -51.67 -31.95
CA MET A 1 -19.75 -51.07 -30.67
C MET A 1 -18.62 -50.58 -29.78
N LYS A 2 -17.34 -50.75 -30.15
CA LYS A 2 -16.22 -50.29 -29.29
C LYS A 2 -15.73 -48.83 -29.57
N LYS A 3 -16.17 -48.17 -30.62
CA LYS A 3 -15.76 -46.81 -30.99
C LYS A 3 -16.49 -45.69 -30.29
N SER A 4 -17.70 -45.97 -29.77
CA SER A 4 -18.53 -44.96 -29.09
C SER A 4 -18.09 -44.67 -27.66
N PHE A 5 -17.48 -45.63 -26.97
CA PHE A 5 -17.02 -45.45 -25.59
C PHE A 5 -15.77 -44.58 -25.49
N LEU A 6 -14.89 -44.62 -26.50
CA LEU A 6 -13.67 -43.83 -26.52
C LEU A 6 -13.94 -42.35 -26.71
N ALA A 7 -14.93 -42.03 -27.55
CA ALA A 7 -15.37 -40.65 -27.78
C ALA A 7 -16.01 -40.02 -26.51
N TRP A 8 -16.75 -40.82 -25.74
CA TRP A 8 -17.40 -40.37 -24.51
C TRP A 8 -16.37 -40.14 -23.39
N TYR A 9 -15.32 -40.98 -23.34
CA TYR A 9 -14.24 -40.83 -22.37
C TYR A 9 -13.37 -39.62 -22.65
N LEU A 10 -13.09 -39.34 -23.94
CA LEU A 10 -12.41 -38.10 -24.36
C LEU A 10 -13.22 -36.83 -24.03
N PHE A 11 -14.52 -36.88 -24.17
CA PHE A 11 -15.39 -35.75 -23.82
C PHE A 11 -15.40 -35.48 -22.32
N LEU A 12 -15.40 -36.53 -21.51
CA LEU A 12 -15.39 -36.43 -20.05
C LEU A 12 -14.05 -35.88 -19.51
N VAL A 13 -12.93 -36.28 -20.15
CA VAL A 13 -11.59 -35.77 -19.80
C VAL A 13 -11.46 -34.27 -20.18
N PHE A 14 -12.05 -33.83 -21.29
CA PHE A 14 -12.04 -32.42 -21.69
C PHE A 14 -12.84 -31.52 -20.71
N PHE A 15 -13.92 -32.06 -20.13
CA PHE A 15 -14.70 -31.31 -19.12
C PHE A 15 -13.98 -31.18 -17.78
N LEU A 16 -13.09 -32.07 -17.43
CA LEU A 16 -12.32 -32.02 -16.19
C LEU A 16 -11.15 -31.02 -16.24
N PHE A 17 -10.72 -30.62 -17.45
CA PHE A 17 -9.67 -29.61 -17.61
C PHE A 17 -10.17 -28.16 -17.74
N SER A 18 -11.49 -27.93 -17.80
CA SER A 18 -12.05 -26.59 -17.93
C SER A 18 -12.37 -25.88 -16.61
N CYS A 19 -12.02 -26.45 -15.46
CA CYS A 19 -11.91 -25.70 -14.21
C CYS A 19 -10.52 -25.06 -14.10
N ALA A 20 -10.16 -24.21 -15.05
CA ALA A 20 -9.22 -23.15 -14.75
C ALA A 20 -9.91 -22.25 -13.74
N ALA A 21 -9.62 -22.45 -12.46
CA ALA A 21 -10.00 -21.51 -11.43
C ALA A 21 -9.48 -20.15 -11.88
N ILE A 22 -10.37 -19.25 -12.24
CA ILE A 22 -10.09 -17.84 -12.34
C ILE A 22 -9.79 -17.45 -10.90
N GLU A 23 -8.51 -17.46 -10.55
CA GLU A 23 -8.01 -16.89 -9.31
C GLU A 23 -8.32 -15.40 -9.40
N ILE A 24 -9.47 -15.00 -8.85
CA ILE A 24 -9.74 -13.60 -8.57
C ILE A 24 -8.72 -13.26 -7.48
N LYS A 25 -7.61 -12.65 -7.86
CA LYS A 25 -6.65 -12.10 -6.92
C LYS A 25 -7.36 -10.92 -6.28
N GLU A 26 -7.97 -11.17 -5.13
CA GLU A 26 -8.47 -10.11 -4.27
C GLU A 26 -7.28 -9.28 -3.80
N ASP A 27 -7.43 -7.96 -3.84
CA ASP A 27 -6.46 -7.04 -3.25
C ASP A 27 -6.35 -7.35 -1.76
N ILE A 28 -5.18 -7.81 -1.33
CA ILE A 28 -4.93 -8.10 0.08
C ILE A 28 -4.60 -6.77 0.75
N PHE A 29 -5.55 -6.24 1.52
CA PHE A 29 -5.31 -5.08 2.36
C PHE A 29 -4.45 -5.49 3.55
N LEU A 30 -3.22 -5.01 3.60
CA LEU A 30 -2.28 -5.27 4.69
C LEU A 30 -2.55 -4.37 5.90
N LYS A 31 -2.95 -3.12 5.65
CA LYS A 31 -3.23 -2.12 6.68
C LYS A 31 -4.29 -1.14 6.22
N LYS A 32 -5.09 -0.70 7.18
CA LYS A 32 -6.11 0.33 6.97
C LYS A 32 -6.12 1.31 8.13
N GLY A 33 -6.36 2.56 7.85
CA GLY A 33 -6.39 3.54 8.92
C GLY A 33 -6.83 4.93 8.50
N LYS A 34 -6.41 5.90 9.30
CA LYS A 34 -6.71 7.31 9.11
C LYS A 34 -5.41 8.11 9.08
N PHE A 35 -5.42 9.19 8.32
CA PHE A 35 -4.35 10.19 8.34
C PHE A 35 -4.91 11.59 8.57
N SER A 36 -4.08 12.44 9.09
CA SER A 36 -4.32 13.88 9.18
C SER A 36 -3.05 14.65 8.88
N LEU A 37 -3.22 15.79 8.24
CA LEU A 37 -2.17 16.73 7.92
C LEU A 37 -2.68 18.13 8.32
N ALA A 38 -2.03 18.76 9.26
CA ALA A 38 -2.47 20.04 9.84
C ALA A 38 -1.35 21.08 9.81
N SER A 39 -1.68 22.28 9.40
CA SER A 39 -0.88 23.50 9.57
C SER A 39 -1.66 24.54 10.37
N ASN A 40 -1.09 25.74 10.54
CA ASN A 40 -1.78 26.81 11.25
C ASN A 40 -3.05 27.31 10.54
N SER A 41 -3.14 27.12 9.22
CA SER A 41 -4.23 27.62 8.36
C SER A 41 -5.02 26.55 7.65
N GLU A 42 -4.49 25.31 7.56
CA GLU A 42 -5.08 24.25 6.74
C GLU A 42 -5.11 22.93 7.50
N TYR A 43 -6.17 22.18 7.27
CA TYR A 43 -6.35 20.84 7.83
C TYR A 43 -6.88 19.88 6.76
N PHE A 44 -6.18 18.77 6.58
CA PHE A 44 -6.59 17.69 5.70
C PHE A 44 -6.67 16.39 6.51
N SER A 45 -7.69 15.61 6.27
CA SER A 45 -7.80 14.28 6.86
C SER A 45 -8.51 13.33 5.92
N GLY A 46 -8.30 12.05 6.13
CA GLY A 46 -8.90 11.02 5.32
C GLY A 46 -8.55 9.62 5.78
N THR A 47 -8.81 8.69 4.92
CA THR A 47 -8.48 7.28 5.13
C THR A 47 -7.25 6.87 4.33
N ILE A 48 -6.51 5.91 4.85
CA ILE A 48 -5.36 5.33 4.20
C ILE A 48 -5.54 3.81 4.12
N ASN A 49 -5.33 3.25 2.96
CA ASN A 49 -5.36 1.82 2.72
C ASN A 49 -4.04 1.40 2.09
N VAL A 50 -3.43 0.36 2.64
CA VAL A 50 -2.22 -0.25 2.11
C VAL A 50 -2.57 -1.67 1.69
N SER A 51 -2.36 -1.98 0.42
CA SER A 51 -2.62 -3.30 -0.15
C SER A 51 -1.40 -3.80 -0.92
N GLU A 52 -1.33 -5.11 -1.13
CA GLU A 52 -0.34 -5.73 -1.98
C GLU A 52 -1.03 -6.52 -3.09
N VAL A 53 -0.74 -6.18 -4.34
CA VAL A 53 -1.25 -6.84 -5.53
C VAL A 53 -0.06 -7.23 -6.39
N GLU A 54 0.10 -8.53 -6.69
CA GLU A 54 1.19 -9.05 -7.54
C GLU A 54 2.59 -8.56 -7.13
N LYS A 55 2.87 -8.56 -5.84
CA LYS A 55 4.11 -8.02 -5.23
C LYS A 55 4.29 -6.50 -5.44
N ARG A 56 3.26 -5.79 -5.89
CA ARG A 56 3.23 -4.35 -5.97
C ARG A 56 2.49 -3.80 -4.76
N ILE A 57 3.17 -2.99 -3.98
CA ILE A 57 2.55 -2.33 -2.82
C ILE A 57 1.81 -1.10 -3.32
N GLN A 58 0.56 -0.99 -2.92
CA GLN A 58 -0.31 0.15 -3.24
C GLN A 58 -0.68 0.89 -1.96
N LEU A 59 -0.51 2.19 -1.98
CA LEU A 59 -0.93 3.10 -0.94
C LEU A 59 -2.00 4.02 -1.51
N ASN A 60 -3.19 3.94 -0.97
CA ASN A 60 -4.30 4.79 -1.34
C ASN A 60 -4.65 5.71 -0.17
N LEU A 61 -4.63 7.01 -0.42
CA LEU A 61 -5.05 8.05 0.53
C LEU A 61 -6.29 8.71 -0.03
N ASP A 62 -7.41 8.53 0.65
CA ASP A 62 -8.70 9.10 0.26
C ASP A 62 -9.06 10.23 1.21
N SER A 63 -9.26 11.42 0.67
CA SER A 63 -9.78 12.58 1.38
C SER A 63 -11.08 13.07 0.73
N LEU A 64 -11.81 13.94 1.39
CA LEU A 64 -13.08 14.49 0.88
C LEU A 64 -12.97 15.19 -0.48
N SER A 65 -11.77 15.64 -0.85
CA SER A 65 -11.55 16.43 -2.07
C SER A 65 -10.66 15.77 -3.10
N LYS A 66 -9.82 14.81 -2.72
CA LYS A 66 -8.82 14.19 -3.61
C LYS A 66 -8.42 12.79 -3.14
N ASP A 67 -8.19 11.94 -4.12
CA ASP A 67 -7.63 10.61 -3.93
C ASP A 67 -6.18 10.61 -4.41
N PHE A 68 -5.26 10.20 -3.54
CA PHE A 68 -3.86 10.02 -3.87
C PHE A 68 -3.52 8.53 -3.92
N LYS A 69 -2.98 8.09 -5.05
CA LYS A 69 -2.58 6.70 -5.26
C LYS A 69 -1.08 6.62 -5.51
N ILE A 70 -0.41 5.79 -4.75
CA ILE A 70 1.01 5.51 -4.87
C ILE A 70 1.18 4.01 -5.04
N SER A 71 1.88 3.60 -6.08
CA SER A 71 2.22 2.20 -6.34
C SER A 71 3.72 2.05 -6.41
N PHE A 72 4.28 1.07 -5.67
CA PHE A 72 5.71 0.85 -5.54
C PHE A 72 6.07 -0.63 -5.76
N LYS A 73 6.95 -0.89 -6.72
CA LYS A 73 7.51 -2.22 -7.01
C LYS A 73 8.88 -2.07 -7.67
N ASP A 74 9.87 -2.86 -7.24
CA ASP A 74 11.19 -2.92 -7.84
C ASP A 74 11.82 -1.54 -8.05
N GLU A 75 11.68 -0.66 -7.05
CA GLU A 75 12.12 0.75 -7.08
C GLU A 75 11.38 1.64 -8.10
N GLU A 76 10.37 1.13 -8.80
CA GLU A 76 9.50 1.91 -9.66
C GLU A 76 8.34 2.49 -8.86
N ILE A 77 8.16 3.81 -8.96
CA ILE A 77 7.06 4.54 -8.34
C ILE A 77 6.07 4.96 -9.44
N LYS A 78 4.79 4.67 -9.22
CA LYS A 78 3.68 5.19 -10.03
C LYS A 78 2.71 5.93 -9.14
N THR A 79 2.35 7.15 -9.52
CA THR A 79 1.40 7.99 -8.80
C THR A 79 0.36 8.58 -9.74
N ASN A 80 -0.79 8.95 -9.21
CA ASN A 80 -1.79 9.73 -9.93
C ASN A 80 -1.65 11.25 -9.73
N PHE A 81 -0.55 11.69 -9.15
CA PHE A 81 -0.22 13.10 -8.90
C PHE A 81 1.26 13.36 -9.19
N LYS A 82 1.61 14.63 -9.37
CA LYS A 82 2.99 15.06 -9.57
C LYS A 82 3.63 15.37 -8.22
N TYR A 83 4.67 14.63 -7.88
CA TYR A 83 5.40 14.79 -6.61
C TYR A 83 6.78 15.43 -6.79
N GLU A 84 7.30 15.49 -8.00
CA GLU A 84 8.67 15.89 -8.31
C GLU A 84 8.98 17.35 -7.92
N ASN A 85 7.94 18.19 -7.86
CA ASN A 85 8.08 19.58 -7.40
C ASN A 85 8.19 19.71 -5.86
N VAL A 86 7.87 18.65 -5.13
CA VAL A 86 7.81 18.67 -3.66
C VAL A 86 8.95 17.86 -3.05
N ILE A 87 9.26 16.71 -3.63
CA ILE A 87 10.29 15.78 -3.12
C ILE A 87 11.03 15.17 -4.31
N LYS A 88 12.34 14.99 -4.15
CA LYS A 88 13.15 14.27 -5.15
C LYS A 88 12.74 12.80 -5.20
N GLU A 89 12.79 12.19 -6.37
CA GLU A 89 12.42 10.78 -6.55
C GLU A 89 13.24 9.84 -5.66
N SER A 90 14.54 10.09 -5.51
CA SER A 90 15.42 9.31 -4.62
C SER A 90 14.95 9.36 -3.15
N ASP A 91 14.56 10.54 -2.69
CA ASP A 91 14.09 10.75 -1.32
C ASP A 91 12.71 10.12 -1.11
N PHE A 92 11.86 10.19 -2.12
CA PHE A 92 10.55 9.53 -2.09
C PHE A 92 10.67 8.00 -2.04
N LYS A 93 11.60 7.41 -2.79
CA LYS A 93 11.93 5.99 -2.71
C LYS A 93 12.39 5.59 -1.32
N LEU A 94 13.27 6.38 -0.71
CA LEU A 94 13.74 6.14 0.66
C LEU A 94 12.58 6.19 1.66
N PHE A 95 11.70 7.18 1.53
CA PHE A 95 10.49 7.29 2.35
C PHE A 95 9.58 6.06 2.21
N LEU A 96 9.30 5.63 0.98
CA LEU A 96 8.44 4.47 0.74
C LEU A 96 9.06 3.18 1.28
N LYS A 97 10.36 2.97 1.10
CA LYS A 97 11.07 1.85 1.70
C LYS A 97 10.94 1.87 3.21
N TRP A 98 11.22 3.00 3.85
CA TRP A 98 11.07 3.14 5.30
C TRP A 98 9.62 2.91 5.76
N PHE A 99 8.65 3.43 5.03
CA PHE A 99 7.24 3.32 5.37
C PHE A 99 6.77 1.86 5.40
N PHE A 100 7.17 1.06 4.41
CA PHE A 100 6.71 -0.33 4.26
C PHE A 100 7.53 -1.35 5.05
N PHE A 101 8.75 -1.03 5.46
CA PHE A 101 9.58 -1.96 6.23
C PHE A 101 9.11 -2.08 7.68
N LYS A 102 9.09 -3.33 8.17
CA LYS A 102 8.89 -3.58 9.61
C LYS A 102 10.13 -3.13 10.37
N CYS A 103 9.92 -2.24 11.32
CA CYS A 103 10.96 -1.78 12.22
C CYS A 103 11.16 -2.77 13.37
N THR A 104 12.34 -3.34 13.47
CA THR A 104 12.73 -4.23 14.57
C THR A 104 13.58 -3.50 15.62
N ASN A 105 14.20 -2.36 15.28
CA ASN A 105 15.11 -1.59 16.11
C ASN A 105 14.65 -0.15 16.29
N ILE A 106 15.10 0.50 17.38
CA ILE A 106 14.80 1.91 17.66
C ILE A 106 15.31 2.84 16.54
N GLU A 107 16.44 2.51 15.93
CA GLU A 107 17.05 3.32 14.86
C GLU A 107 16.17 3.43 13.62
N CYS A 108 15.45 2.36 13.25
CA CYS A 108 14.57 2.39 12.08
C CYS A 108 13.21 3.06 12.35
N GLN A 109 12.94 3.46 13.59
CA GLN A 109 11.69 4.15 13.93
C GLN A 109 11.66 5.60 13.42
N ASN A 110 12.82 6.20 13.26
CA ASN A 110 12.95 7.59 12.84
C ASN A 110 13.33 7.68 11.37
N PHE A 111 12.70 8.63 10.68
CA PHE A 111 13.01 8.99 9.31
C PHE A 111 13.21 10.51 9.23
N ALA A 112 14.31 10.95 8.69
CA ALA A 112 14.63 12.37 8.56
C ALA A 112 15.19 12.66 7.16
N LEU A 113 14.57 13.59 6.49
CA LEU A 113 15.06 14.30 5.32
C LEU A 113 15.06 15.79 5.66
N GLN A 114 15.59 16.63 4.76
CA GLN A 114 15.80 18.06 5.01
C GLN A 114 14.56 18.78 5.63
N ASN A 115 13.34 18.47 5.10
CA ASN A 115 12.10 19.11 5.55
C ASN A 115 11.04 18.11 6.04
N LEU A 116 11.43 16.85 6.23
CA LEU A 116 10.55 15.77 6.64
C LEU A 116 11.16 15.03 7.81
N LYS A 117 10.50 15.04 8.95
CA LYS A 117 10.91 14.29 10.15
C LYS A 117 9.71 13.46 10.61
N LEU A 118 9.85 12.17 10.57
CA LEU A 118 8.79 11.23 10.94
C LEU A 118 9.28 10.24 11.98
N LYS A 119 8.38 9.79 12.83
CA LYS A 119 8.60 8.73 13.80
C LYS A 119 7.52 7.67 13.66
N LYS A 120 7.95 6.43 13.61
CA LYS A 120 7.11 5.24 13.56
C LYS A 120 7.07 4.60 14.93
N GLN A 121 5.87 4.30 15.43
CA GLN A 121 5.66 3.62 16.71
C GLN A 121 4.71 2.45 16.52
N SER A 122 5.06 1.31 17.08
CA SER A 122 4.15 0.17 17.15
C SER A 122 3.16 0.39 18.29
N SER A 123 1.87 0.17 18.04
CA SER A 123 0.83 0.18 19.06
C SER A 123 0.67 -1.23 19.63
N ASN A 124 0.28 -1.35 20.92
CA ASN A 124 0.12 -2.62 21.64
C ASN A 124 -0.96 -3.57 21.05
N LYS A 125 -1.69 -3.13 20.00
CA LYS A 125 -2.75 -3.90 19.33
C LYS A 125 -2.48 -4.03 17.83
N SER A 126 -1.31 -4.52 17.43
CA SER A 126 -0.94 -4.69 16.01
C SER A 126 -1.10 -3.45 15.13
N GLY A 127 -1.17 -2.27 15.72
CA GLY A 127 -1.29 -1.01 15.03
C GLY A 127 0.06 -0.33 14.79
N LEU A 128 0.11 0.57 13.80
CA LEU A 128 1.24 1.41 13.48
C LEU A 128 0.82 2.87 13.56
N ILE A 129 1.56 3.66 14.32
CA ILE A 129 1.37 5.10 14.42
C ILE A 129 2.60 5.77 13.79
N ILE A 130 2.36 6.65 12.82
CA ILE A 130 3.39 7.48 12.19
C ILE A 130 3.04 8.94 12.48
N GLN A 131 3.99 9.66 13.06
CA GLN A 131 3.81 11.07 13.39
C GLN A 131 5.06 11.85 13.01
N GLY A 132 4.89 13.10 12.67
CA GLY A 132 6.00 14.00 12.40
C GLY A 132 5.61 15.27 11.71
N ASN A 133 6.59 15.91 11.12
CA ASN A 133 6.42 17.20 10.46
C ASN A 133 6.97 17.13 9.04
N PHE A 134 6.24 17.75 8.12
CA PHE A 134 6.66 17.99 6.75
C PHE A 134 6.47 19.48 6.45
N GLN A 135 7.59 20.19 6.29
CA GLN A 135 7.57 21.66 6.21
C GLN A 135 6.79 22.26 7.40
N ASN A 136 5.71 22.99 7.13
CA ASN A 136 4.85 23.60 8.13
C ASN A 136 3.68 22.72 8.58
N PHE A 137 3.59 21.52 8.04
CA PHE A 137 2.51 20.58 8.34
C PHE A 137 2.92 19.57 9.39
N ARG A 138 2.01 19.28 10.30
CA ARG A 138 2.07 18.15 11.22
C ARG A 138 1.33 16.98 10.61
N LEU A 139 2.02 15.87 10.42
CA LEU A 139 1.46 14.62 9.91
C LEU A 139 1.17 13.66 11.05
N SER A 140 0.01 13.03 11.02
CA SER A 140 -0.33 11.90 11.89
C SER A 140 -1.06 10.83 11.06
N MET A 141 -0.59 9.59 11.19
CA MET A 141 -1.22 8.41 10.59
C MET A 141 -1.42 7.34 11.66
N LYS A 142 -2.57 6.72 11.66
CA LYS A 142 -2.85 5.55 12.52
C LYS A 142 -3.36 4.42 11.64
N LEU A 143 -2.60 3.36 11.57
CA LEU A 143 -2.84 2.18 10.76
C LEU A 143 -3.07 0.97 11.66
N ASN A 144 -4.02 0.13 11.31
CA ASN A 144 -4.28 -1.14 11.97
C ASN A 144 -4.09 -2.26 10.95
N ASP A 145 -3.62 -3.41 11.40
CA ASP A 145 -3.65 -4.64 10.62
C ASP A 145 -5.12 -5.07 10.45
N ILE A 146 -5.43 -5.63 9.31
CA ILE A 146 -6.76 -6.15 8.99
C ILE A 146 -6.82 -7.63 9.33
#